data_33e6c747b1db65106e06e2165e5a19e9
#
_entry.id   33e6c747b1db65106e06e2165e5a19e9
#
_cell.length_a   1.000
_cell.length_b   1.000
_cell.length_c   1.000
_cell.angle_alpha   90.00
_cell.angle_beta   90.00
_cell.angle_gamma   90.00
#
_symmetry.space_group_name_H-M   'P 1'
#
loop_
_entity.id
_entity.type
_entity.pdbx_description
1 polymer ?
#
loop_
_entity_poly.entity_id
_entity_poly.type
_entity_poly.pdbx_seq_one_letter_code
_entity_poly.pdbx_strand_id
1 'polypeptide(L)'
;KYVCLFQKYGVNAIFAGHLHNNAYGKVDDMEMITIGPVGKVLGTGYQGMNLVKVYPDRFISEFIALNQFPKEVVMSDPATKTTESMSRVRFKSIRNLVMAGYQGWFNTPEDGAGLGWKHFEKEKEFKPGKCTIDLWPDVSEYEKTYETAFKLPDETPAKVFSSYDASTTDLHFKWMKQYGIDGVFMQRFVVSIRNQKGKDNYNKILNNAVLSAEKYDRAICLMYDLSGMEAGEEDILIRDWKELCEKYKLVSRNNNHYVYHHGKPLVAVWGIGFNDRRKYGYEQVKKIIDFLKSEGCSILVGVPTHWRTLTIDAVSDTRLLELVKQADIVHPWLVGRFDNNTYEPYRKSIEEDIK
;
A
#
# COMPACT_ATOMS: atom_id res chain seq x y z
N LYS A 1 20.12 35.02 10.83
CA LYS A 1 18.93 34.47 11.54
C LYS A 1 18.44 33.17 10.87
N TYR A 2 18.25 33.13 9.54
CA TYR A 2 17.78 31.90 8.85
C TYR A 2 18.86 30.81 8.77
N VAL A 3 20.12 31.17 8.55
CA VAL A 3 21.26 30.23 8.52
C VAL A 3 21.32 29.40 9.82
N CYS A 4 21.25 30.07 10.99
CA CYS A 4 21.24 29.36 12.28
C CYS A 4 20.04 28.42 12.45
N LEU A 5 18.88 28.78 11.86
CA LEU A 5 17.69 27.93 11.89
C LEU A 5 17.91 26.66 11.06
N PHE A 6 18.44 26.81 9.86
CA PHE A 6 18.73 25.67 8.97
C PHE A 6 19.78 24.73 9.56
N GLN A 7 20.84 25.28 10.14
CA GLN A 7 21.85 24.49 10.85
C GLN A 7 21.27 23.72 12.03
N LYS A 8 20.37 24.35 12.82
CA LYS A 8 19.67 23.69 13.93
C LYS A 8 18.87 22.47 13.50
N TYR A 9 18.33 22.47 12.29
CA TYR A 9 17.53 21.38 11.75
C TYR A 9 18.31 20.44 10.81
N GLY A 10 19.65 20.54 10.77
CA GLY A 10 20.51 19.63 10.01
C GLY A 10 20.36 19.76 8.49
N VAL A 11 20.05 20.96 7.99
CA VAL A 11 19.98 21.22 6.55
C VAL A 11 21.38 21.22 5.96
N ASN A 12 21.67 20.31 5.03
CA ASN A 12 22.98 20.15 4.42
C ASN A 12 23.19 21.06 3.19
N ALA A 13 22.12 21.44 2.50
CA ALA A 13 22.19 22.30 1.33
C ALA A 13 20.96 23.19 1.16
N ILE A 14 21.18 24.38 0.61
CA ILE A 14 20.11 25.29 0.19
C ILE A 14 20.31 25.60 -1.29
N PHE A 15 19.30 25.30 -2.11
CA PHE A 15 19.27 25.70 -3.51
C PHE A 15 18.36 26.91 -3.67
N ALA A 16 18.86 27.97 -4.25
CA ALA A 16 18.13 29.22 -4.47
C ALA A 16 18.22 29.65 -5.94
N GLY A 17 17.22 30.38 -6.38
CA GLY A 17 17.22 31.05 -7.70
C GLY A 17 17.15 32.55 -7.57
N HIS A 18 16.49 33.23 -8.53
CA HIS A 18 16.18 34.67 -8.55
C HIS A 18 17.33 35.62 -8.91
N LEU A 19 18.57 35.35 -8.52
CA LEU A 19 19.70 36.21 -8.82
C LEU A 19 20.13 36.20 -10.31
N HIS A 20 19.55 35.32 -11.09
CA HIS A 20 19.89 35.14 -12.52
C HIS A 20 21.37 34.95 -12.78
N ASN A 21 22.09 34.40 -11.81
CA ASN A 21 23.53 34.12 -11.89
C ASN A 21 23.86 32.90 -10.99
N ASN A 22 24.93 32.20 -11.29
CA ASN A 22 25.40 31.10 -10.46
C ASN A 22 26.27 31.66 -9.33
N ALA A 23 26.02 31.21 -8.12
CA ALA A 23 26.84 31.51 -6.96
C ALA A 23 26.91 30.30 -6.02
N TYR A 24 28.02 30.17 -5.32
CA TYR A 24 28.28 29.15 -4.33
C TYR A 24 28.81 29.74 -3.06
N GLY A 25 28.33 29.28 -1.93
CA GLY A 25 28.85 29.60 -0.62
C GLY A 25 28.73 28.44 0.33
N LYS A 26 29.54 28.38 1.36
CA LYS A 26 29.49 27.38 2.40
C LYS A 26 29.56 28.03 3.78
N VAL A 27 28.69 27.59 4.70
CA VAL A 27 28.72 28.00 6.11
C VAL A 27 28.73 26.73 6.95
N ASP A 28 29.85 26.47 7.62
CA ASP A 28 30.13 25.17 8.26
C ASP A 28 29.95 24.01 7.24
N ASP A 29 29.08 23.05 7.53
CA ASP A 29 28.81 21.92 6.64
C ASP A 29 27.62 22.15 5.70
N MET A 30 26.97 23.31 5.77
CA MET A 30 25.80 23.63 4.93
C MET A 30 26.25 24.37 3.67
N GLU A 31 25.91 23.87 2.50
CA GLU A 31 26.17 24.48 1.20
C GLU A 31 25.03 25.38 0.75
N MET A 32 25.33 26.52 0.19
CA MET A 32 24.35 27.43 -0.41
C MET A 32 24.67 27.60 -1.88
N ILE A 33 23.75 27.17 -2.73
CA ILE A 33 23.94 27.11 -4.18
C ILE A 33 22.85 27.94 -4.84
N THR A 34 23.25 29.01 -5.52
CA THR A 34 22.35 29.78 -6.37
C THR A 34 22.44 29.26 -7.79
N ILE A 35 21.31 28.89 -8.35
CA ILE A 35 21.22 28.32 -9.69
C ILE A 35 20.95 29.44 -10.70
N GLY A 36 21.77 29.49 -11.73
CA GLY A 36 21.61 30.41 -12.87
C GLY A 36 20.36 30.06 -13.70
N PRO A 37 19.86 31.01 -14.48
CA PRO A 37 18.66 30.82 -15.27
C PRO A 37 18.91 29.97 -16.51
N VAL A 38 17.91 29.24 -16.96
CA VAL A 38 17.86 28.63 -18.30
C VAL A 38 17.65 29.71 -19.37
N GLY A 39 16.97 30.80 -18.98
CA GLY A 39 16.67 31.93 -19.83
C GLY A 39 17.68 33.09 -19.73
N LYS A 40 17.24 34.32 -19.42
CA LYS A 40 18.08 35.52 -19.41
C LYS A 40 19.00 35.56 -18.18
N VAL A 41 20.31 35.61 -18.43
CA VAL A 41 21.35 35.81 -17.39
C VAL A 41 21.50 37.31 -17.11
N LEU A 42 21.72 37.67 -15.85
CA LEU A 42 22.12 39.03 -15.41
C LEU A 42 23.61 38.97 -15.01
N GLY A 43 24.46 39.71 -15.76
CA GLY A 43 25.90 39.71 -15.53
C GLY A 43 26.68 38.74 -16.43
N THR A 44 27.78 38.18 -15.91
CA THR A 44 28.73 37.34 -16.66
C THR A 44 28.51 35.83 -16.52
N GLY A 45 27.38 35.41 -15.97
CA GLY A 45 27.04 33.98 -15.77
C GLY A 45 26.71 33.27 -17.07
N TYR A 46 26.51 31.95 -16.97
CA TYR A 46 26.10 31.08 -18.07
C TYR A 46 24.68 30.62 -17.89
N GLN A 47 23.96 30.42 -19.00
CA GLN A 47 22.67 29.73 -19.00
C GLN A 47 22.90 28.23 -18.81
N GLY A 48 22.12 27.60 -17.95
CA GLY A 48 22.26 26.17 -17.69
C GLY A 48 21.38 25.70 -16.55
N MET A 49 21.67 24.49 -16.06
CA MET A 49 20.99 23.89 -14.92
C MET A 49 22.00 23.21 -13.99
N ASN A 50 21.60 22.97 -12.76
CA ASN A 50 22.35 22.10 -11.86
C ASN A 50 21.79 20.69 -11.87
N LEU A 51 22.66 19.71 -12.12
CA LEU A 51 22.40 18.31 -11.89
C LEU A 51 22.78 18.00 -10.44
N VAL A 52 21.82 17.60 -9.62
CA VAL A 52 22.07 17.23 -8.22
C VAL A 52 21.94 15.72 -8.07
N LYS A 53 23.03 15.08 -7.69
CA LYS A 53 23.05 13.64 -7.34
C LYS A 53 23.03 13.52 -5.82
N VAL A 54 22.02 12.85 -5.28
CA VAL A 54 21.85 12.67 -3.83
C VAL A 54 22.21 11.23 -3.47
N TYR A 55 23.10 11.08 -2.49
CA TYR A 55 23.52 9.81 -1.90
C TYR A 55 23.05 9.76 -0.44
N PRO A 56 23.07 8.60 0.22
CA PRO A 56 22.67 8.48 1.62
C PRO A 56 23.46 9.35 2.60
N ASP A 57 24.72 9.64 2.29
CA ASP A 57 25.70 10.35 3.13
C ASP A 57 26.13 11.71 2.59
N ARG A 58 25.81 12.04 1.32
CA ARG A 58 26.24 13.27 0.67
C ARG A 58 25.36 13.61 -0.53
N PHE A 59 25.54 14.80 -1.07
CA PHE A 59 25.08 15.17 -2.41
C PHE A 59 26.23 15.72 -3.25
N ILE A 60 26.06 15.68 -4.56
CA ILE A 60 26.97 16.31 -5.53
C ILE A 60 26.12 17.21 -6.42
N SER A 61 26.48 18.48 -6.54
CA SER A 61 25.83 19.42 -7.46
C SER A 61 26.82 19.84 -8.55
N GLU A 62 26.39 19.66 -9.80
CA GLU A 62 27.19 19.97 -11.00
C GLU A 62 26.39 20.91 -11.89
N PHE A 63 26.98 22.06 -12.24
CA PHE A 63 26.39 22.99 -13.20
C PHE A 63 26.68 22.54 -14.63
N ILE A 64 25.62 22.41 -15.44
CA ILE A 64 25.70 22.05 -16.86
C ILE A 64 25.22 23.26 -17.68
N ALA A 65 26.10 23.86 -18.46
CA ALA A 65 25.74 24.95 -19.35
C ALA A 65 24.89 24.47 -20.54
N LEU A 66 23.97 25.29 -21.05
CA LEU A 66 23.04 24.91 -22.11
C LEU A 66 23.74 24.37 -23.37
N ASN A 67 24.93 24.86 -23.70
CA ASN A 67 25.71 24.37 -24.84
C ASN A 67 26.46 23.05 -24.57
N GLN A 68 26.46 22.58 -23.33
CA GLN A 68 27.13 21.36 -22.90
C GLN A 68 26.14 20.22 -22.60
N PHE A 69 24.84 20.43 -22.86
CA PHE A 69 23.87 19.37 -22.67
C PHE A 69 24.19 18.19 -23.61
N PRO A 70 24.46 17.02 -23.09
CA PRO A 70 24.61 15.83 -23.93
C PRO A 70 23.29 15.58 -24.69
N LYS A 71 23.38 15.28 -25.98
CA LYS A 71 22.21 14.93 -26.81
C LYS A 71 21.48 13.67 -26.32
N GLU A 72 22.17 12.83 -25.57
CA GLU A 72 21.64 11.69 -24.84
C GLU A 72 22.32 11.59 -23.46
N VAL A 73 21.54 11.56 -22.39
CA VAL A 73 22.04 11.22 -21.05
C VAL A 73 22.03 9.71 -20.91
N VAL A 74 23.10 9.04 -21.33
CA VAL A 74 23.30 7.63 -21.02
C VAL A 74 23.79 7.52 -19.59
N MET A 75 22.91 7.23 -18.67
CA MET A 75 23.24 6.88 -17.29
C MET A 75 23.76 5.43 -17.27
N SER A 76 25.04 5.24 -17.57
CA SER A 76 25.69 3.93 -17.46
C SER A 76 26.37 3.79 -16.10
N ASP A 77 25.70 3.12 -15.17
CA ASP A 77 26.31 2.59 -13.96
C ASP A 77 25.98 1.09 -13.89
N PRO A 78 26.96 0.17 -13.69
CA PRO A 78 26.70 -1.29 -13.63
C PRO A 78 25.77 -1.74 -12.51
N ALA A 79 25.46 -0.89 -11.53
CA ALA A 79 24.37 -1.09 -10.58
C ALA A 79 22.97 -0.94 -11.19
N THR A 80 22.87 -0.56 -12.48
CA THR A 80 21.68 -0.02 -13.15
C THR A 80 20.61 -1.02 -13.55
N LYS A 81 20.81 -2.32 -13.48
CA LYS A 81 19.68 -3.27 -13.75
C LYS A 81 18.60 -3.17 -12.68
N THR A 82 18.96 -2.82 -11.44
CA THR A 82 18.01 -2.63 -10.34
C THR A 82 17.43 -1.21 -10.33
N THR A 83 18.20 -0.21 -10.77
CA THR A 83 17.81 1.22 -10.71
C THR A 83 16.85 1.62 -11.83
N GLU A 84 17.00 1.09 -13.05
CA GLU A 84 16.06 1.36 -14.16
C GLU A 84 14.65 0.79 -13.87
N SER A 85 14.56 -0.34 -13.16
CA SER A 85 13.28 -0.90 -12.76
C SER A 85 12.56 -0.01 -11.74
N MET A 86 13.32 0.63 -10.83
CA MET A 86 12.81 1.52 -9.80
C MET A 86 12.47 2.94 -10.28
N SER A 87 13.03 3.40 -11.40
CA SER A 87 12.71 4.73 -11.94
C SER A 87 11.26 4.86 -12.42
N ARG A 88 10.61 3.74 -12.79
CA ARG A 88 9.22 3.67 -13.27
C ARG A 88 8.20 3.42 -12.17
N VAL A 89 8.63 2.99 -10.98
CA VAL A 89 7.74 2.74 -9.85
C VAL A 89 7.22 4.08 -9.33
N ARG A 90 5.89 4.24 -9.31
CA ARG A 90 5.22 5.46 -8.85
C ARG A 90 5.26 5.59 -7.32
N PHE A 91 5.01 4.49 -6.60
CA PHE A 91 4.94 4.44 -5.14
C PHE A 91 6.15 3.70 -4.57
N LYS A 92 7.24 4.43 -4.35
CA LYS A 92 8.54 3.89 -3.90
C LYS A 92 8.62 3.59 -2.40
N SER A 93 7.65 4.06 -1.63
CA SER A 93 7.52 3.83 -0.21
C SER A 93 6.05 3.95 0.19
N ILE A 94 5.65 3.21 1.23
CA ILE A 94 4.34 3.39 1.87
C ILE A 94 4.29 4.63 2.78
N ARG A 95 5.43 5.23 3.09
CA ARG A 95 5.49 6.41 3.95
C ARG A 95 4.69 7.56 3.36
N ASN A 96 3.91 8.23 4.21
CA ASN A 96 3.05 9.36 3.86
C ASN A 96 1.90 9.01 2.89
N LEU A 97 1.55 7.73 2.74
CA LEU A 97 0.37 7.29 2.00
C LEU A 97 -0.77 6.99 2.97
N VAL A 98 -1.96 7.46 2.62
CA VAL A 98 -3.22 7.04 3.25
C VAL A 98 -3.71 5.80 2.50
N MET A 99 -3.57 4.64 3.14
CA MET A 99 -3.94 3.35 2.56
C MET A 99 -5.17 2.77 3.25
N ALA A 100 -6.16 2.36 2.49
CA ALA A 100 -7.36 1.69 3.01
C ALA A 100 -7.30 0.18 2.80
N GLY A 101 -7.95 -0.60 3.67
CA GLY A 101 -8.21 -2.02 3.43
C GLY A 101 -9.32 -2.18 2.37
N TYR A 102 -9.10 -3.04 1.37
CA TYR A 102 -10.07 -3.32 0.32
C TYR A 102 -10.31 -4.83 0.22
N GLN A 103 -11.44 -5.30 0.77
CA GLN A 103 -11.77 -6.72 0.81
C GLN A 103 -12.23 -7.26 -0.54
N GLY A 104 -13.06 -6.50 -1.28
CA GLY A 104 -13.57 -6.92 -2.57
C GLY A 104 -14.36 -8.24 -2.51
N TRP A 105 -15.17 -8.44 -1.49
CA TRP A 105 -15.79 -9.74 -1.17
C TRP A 105 -17.29 -9.82 -1.33
N PHE A 106 -17.95 -8.71 -1.67
CA PHE A 106 -19.40 -8.69 -1.87
C PHE A 106 -19.77 -9.21 -3.25
N ASN A 107 -20.61 -10.24 -3.29
CA ASN A 107 -21.14 -10.79 -4.54
C ASN A 107 -22.68 -10.90 -4.50
N THR A 108 -23.28 -10.98 -5.67
CA THR A 108 -24.72 -11.19 -5.86
C THR A 108 -24.94 -12.42 -6.77
N PRO A 109 -26.13 -13.06 -6.75
CA PRO A 109 -26.38 -14.23 -7.59
C PRO A 109 -26.23 -13.96 -9.10
N GLU A 110 -26.47 -12.71 -9.52
CA GLU A 110 -26.54 -12.31 -10.92
C GLU A 110 -25.27 -11.60 -11.43
N ASP A 111 -24.21 -11.46 -10.60
CA ASP A 111 -22.98 -10.78 -10.97
C ASP A 111 -22.08 -11.57 -11.92
N GLY A 112 -22.34 -12.86 -12.08
CA GLY A 112 -21.58 -13.77 -12.91
C GLY A 112 -20.43 -14.49 -12.19
N ALA A 113 -20.14 -14.18 -10.93
CA ALA A 113 -19.16 -14.93 -10.12
C ALA A 113 -19.72 -16.29 -9.65
N GLY A 114 -21.04 -16.38 -9.58
CA GLY A 114 -21.77 -17.57 -9.11
C GLY A 114 -21.51 -17.90 -7.64
N LEU A 115 -21.21 -16.88 -6.81
CA LEU A 115 -20.95 -17.02 -5.37
C LEU A 115 -22.19 -16.74 -4.51
N GLY A 116 -23.32 -16.32 -5.10
CA GLY A 116 -24.52 -15.95 -4.40
C GLY A 116 -24.39 -14.60 -3.67
N TRP A 117 -25.19 -14.40 -2.64
CA TRP A 117 -25.19 -13.19 -1.80
C TRP A 117 -23.99 -13.15 -0.83
N LYS A 118 -22.78 -13.38 -1.34
CA LYS A 118 -21.59 -13.48 -0.51
C LYS A 118 -21.36 -12.19 0.28
N HIS A 119 -21.13 -12.32 1.60
CA HIS A 119 -20.98 -11.25 2.58
C HIS A 119 -22.17 -10.30 2.77
N PHE A 120 -23.27 -10.50 2.07
CA PHE A 120 -24.56 -9.90 2.38
C PHE A 120 -25.44 -10.85 3.20
N GLU A 121 -25.32 -12.15 2.92
CA GLU A 121 -26.18 -13.21 3.43
C GLU A 121 -25.90 -13.58 4.88
N LYS A 122 -26.96 -13.93 5.61
CA LYS A 122 -26.90 -14.66 6.86
C LYS A 122 -27.56 -16.01 6.68
N GLU A 123 -26.89 -17.09 7.10
CA GLU A 123 -27.43 -18.46 6.95
C GLU A 123 -27.82 -18.83 5.49
N LYS A 124 -27.00 -18.37 4.52
CA LYS A 124 -27.19 -18.54 3.07
C LYS A 124 -28.43 -17.85 2.48
N GLU A 125 -29.02 -16.91 3.19
CA GLU A 125 -30.16 -16.12 2.72
C GLU A 125 -29.86 -14.63 2.90
N PHE A 126 -30.34 -13.82 1.95
CA PHE A 126 -30.29 -12.36 2.04
C PHE A 126 -31.70 -11.79 1.87
N LYS A 127 -32.39 -11.58 2.99
CA LYS A 127 -33.77 -11.08 3.06
C LYS A 127 -34.00 -10.40 4.42
N PRO A 128 -35.12 -9.70 4.63
CA PRO A 128 -35.46 -9.13 5.94
C PRO A 128 -35.31 -10.15 7.08
N GLY A 129 -34.57 -9.79 8.12
CA GLY A 129 -34.18 -10.64 9.25
C GLY A 129 -32.95 -11.53 9.02
N LYS A 130 -32.46 -11.65 7.80
CA LYS A 130 -31.23 -12.40 7.45
C LYS A 130 -30.28 -11.54 6.63
N CYS A 131 -29.45 -10.77 7.32
CA CYS A 131 -28.52 -9.78 6.75
C CYS A 131 -27.28 -9.70 7.62
N THR A 132 -26.12 -9.47 7.01
CA THR A 132 -24.83 -9.25 7.72
C THR A 132 -24.32 -7.84 7.63
N ILE A 133 -24.94 -6.97 6.83
CA ILE A 133 -24.57 -5.56 6.73
C ILE A 133 -25.37 -4.73 7.74
N ASP A 134 -24.69 -3.82 8.44
CA ASP A 134 -25.29 -2.95 9.46
C ASP A 134 -25.88 -1.67 8.86
N LEU A 135 -25.28 -1.19 7.76
CA LEU A 135 -25.73 -0.01 7.04
C LEU A 135 -25.99 -0.37 5.58
N TRP A 136 -27.13 0.12 5.04
CA TRP A 136 -27.44 -0.06 3.62
C TRP A 136 -26.52 0.83 2.78
N PRO A 137 -25.86 0.26 1.74
CA PRO A 137 -24.97 1.06 0.91
C PRO A 137 -25.77 2.07 0.09
N ASP A 138 -25.26 3.31 -0.01
CA ASP A 138 -25.73 4.25 -1.03
C ASP A 138 -25.21 3.80 -2.39
N VAL A 139 -26.13 3.43 -3.26
CA VAL A 139 -25.81 2.93 -4.61
C VAL A 139 -26.13 3.91 -5.72
N SER A 140 -26.38 5.17 -5.38
CA SER A 140 -26.82 6.20 -6.34
C SER A 140 -25.80 6.51 -7.45
N GLU A 141 -24.50 6.36 -7.19
CA GLU A 141 -23.43 6.55 -8.17
C GLU A 141 -22.99 5.27 -8.89
N TYR A 142 -23.51 4.09 -8.48
CA TYR A 142 -23.10 2.82 -9.11
C TYR A 142 -23.78 2.66 -10.48
N GLU A 143 -22.99 2.34 -11.49
CA GLU A 143 -23.49 2.03 -12.84
C GLU A 143 -24.32 0.75 -12.86
N LYS A 144 -23.91 -0.25 -12.07
CA LYS A 144 -24.57 -1.55 -11.99
C LYS A 144 -24.95 -1.89 -10.56
N THR A 145 -26.22 -2.20 -10.37
CA THR A 145 -26.82 -2.54 -9.07
C THR A 145 -27.72 -3.77 -9.21
N TYR A 146 -28.02 -4.41 -8.08
CA TYR A 146 -28.79 -5.63 -8.01
C TYR A 146 -29.94 -5.49 -7.02
N GLU A 147 -31.15 -5.85 -7.44
CA GLU A 147 -32.33 -5.80 -6.60
C GLU A 147 -32.29 -6.87 -5.52
N THR A 148 -32.85 -6.57 -4.36
CA THR A 148 -32.89 -7.46 -3.21
C THR A 148 -34.33 -7.70 -2.77
N ALA A 149 -34.51 -8.62 -1.83
CA ALA A 149 -35.81 -8.84 -1.17
C ALA A 149 -36.18 -7.74 -0.15
N PHE A 150 -35.29 -6.77 0.07
CA PHE A 150 -35.57 -5.62 0.95
C PHE A 150 -36.26 -4.51 0.16
N LYS A 151 -37.04 -3.71 0.86
CA LYS A 151 -37.74 -2.56 0.27
C LYS A 151 -37.32 -1.27 0.95
N LEU A 152 -37.28 -0.22 0.17
CA LEU A 152 -37.14 1.15 0.65
C LEU A 152 -38.49 1.67 1.20
N PRO A 153 -38.52 2.82 1.89
CA PRO A 153 -39.76 3.37 2.44
C PRO A 153 -40.86 3.66 1.41
N ASP A 154 -40.48 3.82 0.14
CA ASP A 154 -41.41 4.03 -1.00
C ASP A 154 -41.87 2.72 -1.67
N GLU A 155 -41.63 1.57 -1.00
CA GLU A 155 -41.95 0.21 -1.47
C GLU A 155 -41.12 -0.27 -2.68
N THR A 156 -40.20 0.51 -3.21
CA THR A 156 -39.29 0.06 -4.29
C THR A 156 -38.27 -0.94 -3.76
N PRO A 157 -37.77 -1.89 -4.58
CA PRO A 157 -36.72 -2.81 -4.17
C PRO A 157 -35.44 -2.05 -3.78
N ALA A 158 -34.91 -2.33 -2.60
CA ALA A 158 -33.61 -1.85 -2.21
C ALA A 158 -32.51 -2.57 -2.99
N LYS A 159 -31.47 -1.84 -3.42
CA LYS A 159 -30.41 -2.36 -4.30
C LYS A 159 -29.07 -2.39 -3.59
N VAL A 160 -28.21 -3.30 -4.05
CA VAL A 160 -26.81 -3.40 -3.61
C VAL A 160 -25.88 -3.51 -4.83
N PHE A 161 -24.58 -3.41 -4.59
CA PHE A 161 -23.54 -3.55 -5.61
C PHE A 161 -22.89 -4.94 -5.56
N SER A 162 -22.08 -5.27 -6.56
CA SER A 162 -21.15 -6.40 -6.50
C SER A 162 -19.70 -5.92 -6.68
N SER A 163 -18.78 -6.46 -5.88
CA SER A 163 -17.34 -6.25 -6.04
C SER A 163 -16.79 -6.86 -7.33
N TYR A 164 -17.50 -7.81 -7.92
CA TYR A 164 -17.12 -8.49 -9.16
C TYR A 164 -17.23 -7.60 -10.40
N ASP A 165 -18.06 -6.55 -10.34
CA ASP A 165 -18.24 -5.61 -11.44
C ASP A 165 -17.06 -4.65 -11.54
N ALA A 166 -16.56 -4.46 -12.77
CA ALA A 166 -15.45 -3.54 -13.03
C ALA A 166 -15.83 -2.09 -12.73
N SER A 167 -17.06 -1.68 -13.03
CA SER A 167 -17.59 -0.34 -12.73
C SER A 167 -17.62 -0.04 -11.22
N THR A 168 -17.86 -1.04 -10.37
CA THR A 168 -17.80 -0.91 -8.91
C THR A 168 -16.38 -0.56 -8.44
N THR A 169 -15.39 -1.31 -8.91
CA THR A 169 -13.99 -1.05 -8.56
C THR A 169 -13.53 0.30 -9.11
N ASP A 170 -13.90 0.64 -10.34
CA ASP A 170 -13.60 1.93 -10.98
C ASP A 170 -14.15 3.11 -10.16
N LEU A 171 -15.41 3.02 -9.73
CA LEU A 171 -16.06 4.03 -8.89
C LEU A 171 -15.34 4.19 -7.53
N HIS A 172 -14.99 3.08 -6.87
CA HIS A 172 -14.28 3.14 -5.59
C HIS A 172 -12.92 3.83 -5.72
N PHE A 173 -12.14 3.55 -6.77
CA PHE A 173 -10.88 4.22 -7.03
C PHE A 173 -11.03 5.70 -7.42
N LYS A 174 -12.12 6.04 -8.12
CA LYS A 174 -12.52 7.44 -8.37
C LYS A 174 -12.76 8.18 -7.05
N TRP A 175 -13.52 7.59 -6.11
CA TRP A 175 -13.75 8.16 -4.79
C TRP A 175 -12.45 8.30 -3.98
N MET A 176 -11.57 7.29 -4.01
CA MET A 176 -10.26 7.41 -3.35
C MET A 176 -9.49 8.63 -3.83
N LYS A 177 -9.49 8.89 -5.14
CA LYS A 177 -8.87 10.09 -5.71
C LYS A 177 -9.54 11.37 -5.23
N GLN A 178 -10.87 11.39 -5.18
CA GLN A 178 -11.65 12.56 -4.77
C GLN A 178 -11.49 12.89 -3.28
N TYR A 179 -11.37 11.87 -2.43
CA TYR A 179 -11.33 12.00 -0.98
C TYR A 179 -9.94 11.85 -0.35
N GLY A 180 -8.88 11.88 -1.16
CA GLY A 180 -7.50 11.92 -0.66
C GLY A 180 -6.98 10.59 -0.10
N ILE A 181 -7.55 9.45 -0.53
CA ILE A 181 -7.03 8.12 -0.21
C ILE A 181 -6.02 7.75 -1.30
N ASP A 182 -4.75 7.51 -0.91
CA ASP A 182 -3.67 7.28 -1.86
C ASP A 182 -3.70 5.89 -2.48
N GLY A 183 -4.26 4.90 -1.80
CA GLY A 183 -4.34 3.55 -2.32
C GLY A 183 -4.94 2.53 -1.37
N VAL A 184 -4.77 1.27 -1.73
CA VAL A 184 -5.40 0.16 -1.01
C VAL A 184 -4.46 -1.00 -0.73
N PHE A 185 -4.71 -1.67 0.39
CA PHE A 185 -4.32 -3.04 0.62
C PHE A 185 -5.42 -3.96 0.06
N MET A 186 -5.13 -4.59 -1.09
CA MET A 186 -6.02 -5.58 -1.70
C MET A 186 -6.00 -6.85 -0.87
N GLN A 187 -7.03 -7.02 -0.05
CA GLN A 187 -7.13 -8.15 0.86
C GLN A 187 -7.43 -9.45 0.10
N ARG A 188 -6.66 -10.48 0.40
CA ARG A 188 -6.74 -11.79 -0.26
C ARG A 188 -6.72 -12.89 0.79
N PHE A 189 -7.91 -13.35 1.17
CA PHE A 189 -8.06 -14.39 2.18
C PHE A 189 -7.59 -15.74 1.65
N VAL A 190 -6.68 -16.41 2.37
CA VAL A 190 -6.19 -17.74 1.99
C VAL A 190 -7.35 -18.74 1.86
N VAL A 191 -8.32 -18.67 2.77
CA VAL A 191 -9.52 -19.52 2.75
C VAL A 191 -10.38 -19.31 1.51
N SER A 192 -10.42 -18.11 0.96
CA SER A 192 -11.24 -17.78 -0.20
C SER A 192 -10.63 -18.23 -1.52
N ILE A 193 -9.31 -18.43 -1.56
CA ILE A 193 -8.59 -18.90 -2.74
C ILE A 193 -8.25 -20.40 -2.71
N ARG A 194 -8.81 -21.16 -1.74
CA ARG A 194 -8.69 -22.62 -1.66
C ARG A 194 -9.22 -23.33 -2.90
N ASN A 195 -10.27 -22.78 -3.49
CA ASN A 195 -10.92 -23.34 -4.67
C ASN A 195 -10.85 -22.40 -5.86
N GLN A 196 -10.98 -22.95 -7.06
CA GLN A 196 -10.80 -22.20 -8.31
C GLN A 196 -11.81 -21.06 -8.45
N LYS A 197 -13.07 -21.27 -8.10
CA LYS A 197 -14.13 -20.27 -8.22
C LYS A 197 -13.88 -19.02 -7.37
N GLY A 198 -13.50 -19.21 -6.12
CA GLY A 198 -13.10 -18.11 -5.23
C GLY A 198 -11.83 -17.41 -5.74
N LYS A 199 -10.85 -18.18 -6.19
CA LYS A 199 -9.61 -17.64 -6.77
C LYS A 199 -9.89 -16.79 -8.02
N ASP A 200 -10.74 -17.24 -8.92
CA ASP A 200 -11.13 -16.51 -10.13
C ASP A 200 -11.84 -15.19 -9.80
N ASN A 201 -12.72 -15.21 -8.79
CA ASN A 201 -13.38 -14.02 -8.28
C ASN A 201 -12.35 -12.97 -7.80
N TYR A 202 -11.43 -13.37 -6.91
CA TYR A 202 -10.39 -12.47 -6.41
C TYR A 202 -9.42 -12.01 -7.49
N ASN A 203 -9.09 -12.87 -8.47
CA ASN A 203 -8.22 -12.50 -9.59
C ASN A 203 -8.87 -11.44 -10.48
N LYS A 204 -10.18 -11.56 -10.75
CA LYS A 204 -10.92 -10.56 -11.51
C LYS A 204 -10.96 -9.21 -10.79
N ILE A 205 -11.27 -9.21 -9.52
CA ILE A 205 -11.33 -7.99 -8.70
C ILE A 205 -9.95 -7.33 -8.62
N LEU A 206 -8.88 -8.11 -8.42
CA LEU A 206 -7.51 -7.60 -8.43
C LEU A 206 -7.14 -6.99 -9.79
N ASN A 207 -7.52 -7.63 -10.89
CA ASN A 207 -7.29 -7.07 -12.23
C ASN A 207 -8.03 -5.74 -12.43
N ASN A 208 -9.30 -5.66 -11.99
CA ASN A 208 -10.05 -4.42 -12.03
C ASN A 208 -9.37 -3.32 -11.19
N ALA A 209 -8.84 -3.67 -10.02
CA ALA A 209 -8.11 -2.74 -9.15
C ALA A 209 -6.80 -2.25 -9.79
N VAL A 210 -6.03 -3.11 -10.47
CA VAL A 210 -4.81 -2.72 -11.21
C VAL A 210 -5.14 -1.68 -12.28
N LEU A 211 -6.19 -1.93 -13.09
CA LEU A 211 -6.62 -1.00 -14.14
C LEU A 211 -7.12 0.33 -13.57
N SER A 212 -7.89 0.28 -12.48
CA SER A 212 -8.40 1.47 -11.82
C SER A 212 -7.30 2.28 -11.11
N ALA A 213 -6.31 1.58 -10.54
CA ALA A 213 -5.13 2.20 -9.95
C ALA A 213 -4.34 3.03 -10.98
N GLU A 214 -4.12 2.47 -12.16
CA GLU A 214 -3.51 3.19 -13.28
C GLU A 214 -4.35 4.41 -13.70
N LYS A 215 -5.65 4.22 -13.90
CA LYS A 215 -6.58 5.28 -14.33
C LYS A 215 -6.65 6.47 -13.38
N TYR A 216 -6.64 6.22 -12.08
CA TYR A 216 -6.83 7.25 -11.05
C TYR A 216 -5.55 7.65 -10.31
N ASP A 217 -4.39 7.10 -10.69
CA ASP A 217 -3.10 7.30 -10.03
C ASP A 217 -3.17 6.95 -8.53
N ARG A 218 -3.64 5.74 -8.22
CA ARG A 218 -3.74 5.21 -6.86
C ARG A 218 -2.82 4.01 -6.66
N ALA A 219 -2.35 3.85 -5.42
CA ALA A 219 -1.48 2.76 -5.04
C ALA A 219 -2.24 1.45 -4.81
N ILE A 220 -1.63 0.33 -5.13
CA ILE A 220 -2.10 -1.00 -4.72
C ILE A 220 -0.98 -1.79 -4.03
N CYS A 221 -1.33 -2.50 -2.98
CA CYS A 221 -0.48 -3.45 -2.28
C CYS A 221 -1.28 -4.71 -1.99
N LEU A 222 -0.73 -5.88 -2.25
CA LEU A 222 -1.40 -7.13 -1.91
C LEU A 222 -1.31 -7.40 -0.40
N MET A 223 -2.42 -7.80 0.21
CA MET A 223 -2.49 -8.20 1.61
C MET A 223 -3.08 -9.60 1.72
N TYR A 224 -2.26 -10.59 2.04
CA TYR A 224 -2.77 -11.90 2.41
C TYR A 224 -3.36 -11.88 3.81
N ASP A 225 -4.59 -12.37 3.94
CA ASP A 225 -5.27 -12.52 5.23
C ASP A 225 -5.30 -14.01 5.61
N LEU A 226 -4.69 -14.32 6.73
CA LEU A 226 -4.57 -15.69 7.25
C LEU A 226 -5.79 -16.12 8.08
N SER A 227 -6.83 -15.29 8.21
CA SER A 227 -8.02 -15.63 9.00
C SER A 227 -8.71 -16.87 8.43
N GLY A 228 -8.91 -17.88 9.29
CA GLY A 228 -9.48 -19.16 8.93
C GLY A 228 -8.54 -20.11 8.17
N MET A 229 -7.28 -19.75 7.94
CA MET A 229 -6.27 -20.66 7.41
C MET A 229 -6.00 -21.80 8.39
N GLU A 230 -5.70 -22.99 7.88
CA GLU A 230 -5.29 -24.15 8.67
C GLU A 230 -3.80 -24.46 8.41
N ALA A 231 -3.18 -25.22 9.32
CA ALA A 231 -1.82 -25.69 9.12
C ALA A 231 -1.72 -26.55 7.85
N GLY A 232 -0.72 -26.30 7.02
CA GLY A 232 -0.55 -26.93 5.70
C GLY A 232 -1.13 -26.13 4.53
N GLU A 233 -1.88 -25.07 4.79
CA GLU A 233 -2.47 -24.21 3.75
C GLU A 233 -1.57 -23.02 3.36
N GLU A 234 -0.46 -22.81 4.05
CA GLU A 234 0.54 -21.79 3.68
C GLU A 234 1.05 -21.97 2.24
N ASP A 235 1.04 -23.20 1.72
CA ASP A 235 1.40 -23.48 0.33
C ASP A 235 0.38 -22.95 -0.69
N ILE A 236 -0.85 -22.67 -0.28
CA ILE A 236 -1.84 -21.99 -1.13
C ILE A 236 -1.37 -20.56 -1.40
N LEU A 237 -0.98 -19.83 -0.35
CA LEU A 237 -0.43 -18.48 -0.46
C LEU A 237 0.84 -18.46 -1.33
N ILE A 238 1.77 -19.40 -1.09
CA ILE A 238 3.03 -19.49 -1.82
C ILE A 238 2.80 -19.67 -3.33
N ARG A 239 1.91 -20.60 -3.71
CA ARG A 239 1.58 -20.85 -5.12
C ARG A 239 0.84 -19.66 -5.73
N ASP A 240 -0.05 -19.04 -4.96
CA ASP A 240 -0.82 -17.88 -5.41
C ASP A 240 0.09 -16.67 -5.70
N TRP A 241 1.02 -16.35 -4.79
CA TRP A 241 1.99 -15.28 -5.00
C TRP A 241 2.82 -15.48 -6.28
N LYS A 242 3.35 -16.70 -6.47
CA LYS A 242 4.09 -17.03 -7.69
C LYS A 242 3.26 -16.83 -8.95
N GLU A 243 2.02 -17.32 -8.95
CA GLU A 243 1.10 -17.16 -10.08
C GLU A 243 0.79 -15.67 -10.36
N LEU A 244 0.56 -14.87 -9.31
CA LEU A 244 0.31 -13.43 -9.48
C LEU A 244 1.52 -12.70 -10.06
N CYS A 245 2.73 -13.07 -9.66
CA CYS A 245 3.95 -12.48 -10.19
C CYS A 245 4.26 -12.95 -11.63
N GLU A 246 4.12 -14.24 -11.91
CA GLU A 246 4.49 -14.83 -13.19
C GLU A 246 3.44 -14.60 -14.28
N LYS A 247 2.18 -14.94 -13.99
CA LYS A 247 1.09 -14.91 -14.96
C LYS A 247 0.46 -13.53 -15.08
N TYR A 248 0.18 -12.90 -13.94
CA TYR A 248 -0.52 -11.60 -13.91
C TYR A 248 0.44 -10.41 -13.88
N LYS A 249 1.75 -10.65 -13.74
CA LYS A 249 2.76 -9.59 -13.73
C LYS A 249 2.51 -8.51 -12.67
N LEU A 250 1.95 -8.90 -11.50
CA LEU A 250 1.49 -7.99 -10.46
C LEU A 250 2.56 -6.99 -10.02
N VAL A 251 3.80 -7.44 -9.85
CA VAL A 251 4.96 -6.62 -9.47
C VAL A 251 5.90 -6.35 -10.66
N SER A 252 5.38 -6.34 -11.87
CA SER A 252 6.18 -6.11 -13.08
C SER A 252 6.40 -4.62 -13.34
N ARG A 253 7.33 -4.31 -14.25
CA ARG A 253 7.60 -2.95 -14.75
C ARG A 253 6.38 -2.25 -15.36
N ASN A 254 5.39 -3.01 -15.82
CA ASN A 254 4.18 -2.47 -16.43
C ASN A 254 3.15 -2.06 -15.36
N ASN A 255 3.23 -2.59 -14.14
CA ASN A 255 2.39 -2.19 -13.01
C ASN A 255 3.18 -1.25 -12.10
N ASN A 256 3.34 0.00 -12.53
CA ASN A 256 4.09 1.01 -11.77
C ASN A 256 3.32 1.57 -10.55
N HIS A 257 2.05 1.21 -10.37
CA HIS A 257 1.20 1.59 -9.24
C HIS A 257 1.26 0.61 -8.06
N TYR A 258 1.97 -0.51 -8.22
CA TYR A 258 2.23 -1.40 -7.08
C TYR A 258 3.17 -0.72 -6.08
N VAL A 259 2.87 -0.84 -4.77
CA VAL A 259 3.67 -0.22 -3.71
C VAL A 259 4.99 -0.96 -3.52
N TYR A 260 6.07 -0.21 -3.50
CA TYR A 260 7.39 -0.66 -3.10
C TYR A 260 7.75 -0.09 -1.72
N HIS A 261 8.70 -0.71 -1.04
CA HIS A 261 9.29 -0.21 0.19
C HIS A 261 10.74 -0.68 0.27
N HIS A 262 11.68 0.18 0.64
CA HIS A 262 13.11 -0.10 0.62
C HIS A 262 13.61 -0.76 -0.69
N GLY A 263 13.07 -0.31 -1.82
CA GLY A 263 13.45 -0.82 -3.14
C GLY A 263 12.89 -2.20 -3.52
N LYS A 264 11.99 -2.77 -2.71
CA LYS A 264 11.40 -4.09 -2.89
C LYS A 264 9.87 -3.99 -2.97
N PRO A 265 9.17 -4.88 -3.71
CA PRO A 265 7.72 -4.90 -3.69
C PRO A 265 7.22 -5.20 -2.28
N LEU A 266 6.25 -4.41 -1.81
CA LEU A 266 5.67 -4.58 -0.48
C LEU A 266 4.56 -5.63 -0.51
N VAL A 267 4.60 -6.59 0.41
CA VAL A 267 3.53 -7.56 0.63
C VAL A 267 3.08 -7.47 2.08
N ALA A 268 1.77 -7.35 2.29
CA ALA A 268 1.22 -7.41 3.64
C ALA A 268 0.74 -8.82 3.97
N VAL A 269 0.98 -9.26 5.21
CA VAL A 269 0.49 -10.54 5.77
C VAL A 269 -0.25 -10.23 7.05
N TRP A 270 -1.57 -10.34 7.00
CA TRP A 270 -2.46 -10.08 8.12
C TRP A 270 -2.76 -11.35 8.91
N GLY A 271 -2.79 -11.22 10.24
CA GLY A 271 -3.29 -12.28 11.09
C GLY A 271 -2.23 -13.01 11.91
N ILE A 272 -1.07 -12.40 12.13
CA ILE A 272 0.06 -13.02 12.82
C ILE A 272 -0.06 -12.80 14.33
N GLY A 273 -0.11 -13.88 15.11
CA GLY A 273 -0.02 -13.87 16.56
C GLY A 273 -1.31 -13.52 17.31
N PHE A 274 -2.49 -13.57 16.67
CA PHE A 274 -3.79 -13.36 17.33
C PHE A 274 -4.19 -14.55 18.22
N ASN A 275 -4.68 -14.26 19.42
CA ASN A 275 -5.19 -15.24 20.40
C ASN A 275 -6.70 -15.49 20.21
N ASP A 276 -7.11 -15.86 19.01
CA ASP A 276 -8.51 -16.09 18.61
C ASP A 276 -8.76 -17.51 18.09
N ARG A 277 -8.01 -18.49 18.62
CA ARG A 277 -8.09 -19.92 18.28
C ARG A 277 -7.70 -20.24 16.84
N ARG A 278 -6.73 -19.55 16.27
CA ARG A 278 -6.21 -19.84 14.93
C ARG A 278 -5.62 -21.24 14.85
N LYS A 279 -5.83 -21.90 13.70
CA LYS A 279 -5.38 -23.26 13.45
C LYS A 279 -3.98 -23.33 12.82
N TYR A 280 -3.24 -22.25 12.85
CA TYR A 280 -1.83 -22.12 12.42
C TYR A 280 -1.03 -21.38 13.50
N GLY A 281 0.26 -21.53 13.46
CA GLY A 281 1.16 -20.94 14.45
C GLY A 281 2.49 -20.51 13.85
N TYR A 282 3.52 -20.55 14.67
CA TYR A 282 4.87 -20.10 14.32
C TYR A 282 5.41 -20.73 13.02
N GLU A 283 5.32 -22.06 12.88
CA GLU A 283 5.95 -22.76 11.75
C GLU A 283 5.36 -22.34 10.40
N GLN A 284 4.04 -22.18 10.32
CA GLN A 284 3.33 -21.75 9.12
C GLN A 284 3.66 -20.28 8.78
N VAL A 285 3.63 -19.41 9.79
CA VAL A 285 3.97 -17.99 9.62
C VAL A 285 5.43 -17.84 9.19
N LYS A 286 6.35 -18.57 9.84
CA LYS A 286 7.76 -18.57 9.47
C LYS A 286 7.96 -18.97 8.01
N LYS A 287 7.33 -20.05 7.56
CA LYS A 287 7.41 -20.52 6.17
C LYS A 287 6.94 -19.44 5.18
N ILE A 288 5.83 -18.75 5.47
CA ILE A 288 5.33 -17.65 4.65
C ILE A 288 6.34 -16.48 4.60
N ILE A 289 6.82 -16.02 5.76
CA ILE A 289 7.75 -14.89 5.86
C ILE A 289 9.07 -15.20 5.15
N ASP A 290 9.65 -16.38 5.40
CA ASP A 290 10.91 -16.81 4.77
C ASP A 290 10.75 -16.88 3.24
N PHE A 291 9.62 -17.43 2.76
CA PHE A 291 9.31 -17.48 1.34
C PHE A 291 9.25 -16.07 0.73
N LEU A 292 8.43 -15.17 1.27
CA LEU A 292 8.29 -13.83 0.72
C LEU A 292 9.60 -13.03 0.74
N LYS A 293 10.43 -13.24 1.76
CA LYS A 293 11.78 -12.67 1.80
C LYS A 293 12.68 -13.24 0.71
N SER A 294 12.62 -14.55 0.47
CA SER A 294 13.40 -15.19 -0.60
C SER A 294 12.97 -14.72 -2.00
N GLU A 295 11.71 -14.31 -2.17
CA GLU A 295 11.19 -13.66 -3.39
C GLU A 295 11.61 -12.17 -3.51
N GLY A 296 12.37 -11.65 -2.54
CA GLY A 296 12.85 -10.28 -2.56
C GLY A 296 11.82 -9.23 -2.14
N CYS A 297 10.80 -9.60 -1.35
CA CYS A 297 9.77 -8.68 -0.90
C CYS A 297 10.19 -7.91 0.37
N SER A 298 9.68 -6.68 0.53
CA SER A 298 9.48 -6.04 1.82
C SER A 298 8.17 -6.53 2.42
N ILE A 299 8.12 -6.67 3.75
CA ILE A 299 7.00 -7.32 4.42
C ILE A 299 6.36 -6.37 5.45
N LEU A 300 5.05 -6.16 5.32
CA LEU A 300 4.21 -5.61 6.37
C LEU A 300 3.49 -6.74 7.09
N VAL A 301 3.54 -6.76 8.41
CA VAL A 301 2.83 -7.76 9.23
C VAL A 301 1.70 -7.13 10.01
N GLY A 302 0.48 -7.69 9.88
CA GLY A 302 -0.68 -7.34 10.67
C GLY A 302 -0.74 -8.21 11.93
N VAL A 303 -0.68 -7.56 13.09
CA VAL A 303 -0.53 -8.19 14.41
C VAL A 303 -1.62 -7.70 15.39
N PRO A 304 -1.87 -8.41 16.49
CA PRO A 304 -2.80 -7.95 17.52
C PRO A 304 -2.31 -6.65 18.19
N THR A 305 -3.19 -5.96 18.89
CA THR A 305 -2.86 -4.73 19.62
C THR A 305 -1.72 -4.92 20.62
N HIS A 306 -1.72 -6.06 21.33
CA HIS A 306 -0.74 -6.36 22.39
C HIS A 306 0.41 -7.25 21.90
N TRP A 307 0.80 -7.11 20.62
CA TRP A 307 1.85 -7.93 19.98
C TRP A 307 3.19 -7.85 20.69
N ARG A 308 3.54 -6.70 21.26
CA ARG A 308 4.82 -6.44 21.94
C ARG A 308 4.87 -7.07 23.33
N THR A 309 3.75 -7.07 24.03
CA THR A 309 3.65 -7.61 25.40
C THR A 309 3.22 -9.08 25.43
N LEU A 310 2.76 -9.63 24.30
CA LEU A 310 2.25 -11.01 24.17
C LEU A 310 1.14 -11.34 25.18
N THR A 311 0.21 -10.40 25.38
CA THR A 311 -0.91 -10.52 26.32
C THR A 311 -2.24 -10.27 25.62
N ILE A 312 -3.35 -10.47 26.32
CA ILE A 312 -4.74 -10.16 25.95
C ILE A 312 -5.14 -10.78 24.61
N ASP A 313 -4.97 -10.06 23.50
CA ASP A 313 -5.35 -10.50 22.14
C ASP A 313 -4.17 -11.12 21.36
N ALA A 314 -3.00 -11.20 21.97
CA ALA A 314 -1.79 -11.82 21.41
C ALA A 314 -1.51 -13.18 22.06
N VAL A 315 -1.00 -14.12 21.25
CA VAL A 315 -0.49 -15.38 21.78
C VAL A 315 0.84 -15.16 22.51
N SER A 316 1.12 -15.99 23.51
CA SER A 316 2.32 -15.87 24.35
C SER A 316 3.60 -16.49 23.73
N ASP A 317 3.56 -16.89 22.46
CA ASP A 317 4.72 -17.51 21.78
C ASP A 317 5.76 -16.45 21.39
N THR A 318 6.87 -16.41 22.15
CA THR A 318 7.98 -15.46 21.92
C THR A 318 8.66 -15.61 20.57
N ARG A 319 8.59 -16.80 19.93
CA ARG A 319 9.16 -17.03 18.59
C ARG A 319 8.42 -16.21 17.53
N LEU A 320 7.12 -16.00 17.69
CA LEU A 320 6.34 -15.10 16.81
C LEU A 320 6.79 -13.65 16.94
N LEU A 321 7.12 -13.18 18.15
CA LEU A 321 7.69 -11.86 18.34
C LEU A 321 9.00 -11.67 17.55
N GLU A 322 9.87 -12.67 17.55
CA GLU A 322 11.12 -12.63 16.77
C GLU A 322 10.87 -12.63 15.25
N LEU A 323 9.79 -13.26 14.77
CA LEU A 323 9.36 -13.14 13.37
C LEU A 323 8.84 -11.74 13.05
N VAL A 324 8.03 -11.17 13.93
CA VAL A 324 7.48 -9.80 13.76
C VAL A 324 8.61 -8.79 13.66
N LYS A 325 9.65 -8.90 14.50
CA LYS A 325 10.83 -8.02 14.43
C LYS A 325 11.62 -8.11 13.12
N GLN A 326 11.40 -9.15 12.32
CA GLN A 326 12.04 -9.30 11.01
C GLN A 326 11.26 -8.62 9.88
N ALA A 327 10.06 -8.10 10.14
CA ALA A 327 9.28 -7.37 9.15
C ALA A 327 9.83 -5.96 8.94
N ASP A 328 9.57 -5.40 7.78
CA ASP A 328 9.93 -4.01 7.46
C ASP A 328 8.92 -3.02 8.08
N ILE A 329 7.68 -3.48 8.28
CA ILE A 329 6.58 -2.69 8.84
C ILE A 329 5.74 -3.57 9.75
N VAL A 330 5.44 -3.06 10.95
CA VAL A 330 4.50 -3.70 11.89
C VAL A 330 3.22 -2.87 11.95
N HIS A 331 2.08 -3.53 11.76
CA HIS A 331 0.76 -2.91 11.75
C HIS A 331 -0.14 -3.52 12.84
N PRO A 332 -0.19 -2.93 14.04
CA PRO A 332 -1.06 -3.39 15.12
C PRO A 332 -2.53 -3.12 14.81
N TRP A 333 -3.40 -4.06 15.18
CA TRP A 333 -4.84 -3.90 15.03
C TRP A 333 -5.45 -3.10 16.18
N LEU A 334 -5.87 -1.87 15.89
CA LEU A 334 -6.44 -0.95 16.87
C LEU A 334 -7.93 -0.67 16.69
N VAL A 335 -8.52 -1.12 15.57
CA VAL A 335 -9.93 -0.87 15.26
C VAL A 335 -10.85 -1.55 16.28
N GLY A 336 -11.75 -0.77 16.88
CA GLY A 336 -12.69 -1.25 17.89
C GLY A 336 -12.07 -1.65 19.24
N ARG A 337 -10.80 -1.29 19.48
CA ARG A 337 -10.09 -1.65 20.71
C ARG A 337 -10.20 -0.62 21.83
N PHE A 338 -10.61 0.60 21.53
CA PHE A 338 -10.77 1.67 22.51
C PHE A 338 -12.01 2.53 22.20
N ASP A 339 -12.46 3.21 23.21
CA ASP A 339 -13.51 4.24 23.21
C ASP A 339 -12.99 5.52 23.86
N ASN A 340 -13.86 6.52 24.07
CA ASN A 340 -13.49 7.79 24.68
C ASN A 340 -12.91 7.62 26.11
N ASN A 341 -13.29 6.58 26.85
CA ASN A 341 -12.86 6.35 28.22
C ASN A 341 -11.55 5.57 28.30
N THR A 342 -11.26 4.78 27.28
CA THR A 342 -10.11 3.85 27.25
C THR A 342 -9.01 4.30 26.29
N TYR A 343 -9.17 5.43 25.58
CA TYR A 343 -8.22 5.93 24.60
C TYR A 343 -6.80 6.17 25.16
N GLU A 344 -6.69 6.81 26.35
CA GLU A 344 -5.37 7.21 26.88
C GLU A 344 -4.40 6.04 27.15
N PRO A 345 -4.81 4.90 27.71
CA PRO A 345 -3.95 3.72 27.80
C PRO A 345 -3.49 3.21 26.44
N TYR A 346 -4.38 3.20 25.43
CA TYR A 346 -4.03 2.78 24.08
C TYR A 346 -3.08 3.75 23.39
N ARG A 347 -3.27 5.06 23.57
CA ARG A 347 -2.35 6.10 23.07
C ARG A 347 -0.93 5.88 23.59
N LYS A 348 -0.78 5.60 24.87
CA LYS A 348 0.53 5.29 25.47
C LYS A 348 1.14 4.02 24.88
N SER A 349 0.35 2.98 24.66
CA SER A 349 0.82 1.75 24.00
C SER A 349 1.31 2.03 22.57
N ILE A 350 0.58 2.84 21.81
CA ILE A 350 1.00 3.25 20.44
C ILE A 350 2.32 4.03 20.47
N GLU A 351 2.47 4.97 21.44
CA GLU A 351 3.71 5.74 21.62
C GLU A 351 4.92 4.83 21.95
N GLU A 352 4.68 3.73 22.65
CA GLU A 352 5.71 2.74 22.93
C GLU A 352 5.99 1.80 21.76
N ASP A 353 5.00 1.52 20.92
CA ASP A 353 5.19 0.74 19.69
C ASP A 353 6.02 1.50 18.65
N ILE A 354 6.02 2.84 18.69
CA ILE A 354 6.78 3.72 17.77
C ILE A 354 8.26 3.84 18.19
N LYS A 355 8.58 3.66 19.46
CA LYS A 355 9.96 3.67 19.99
C LYS A 355 10.75 2.44 19.60
#